data_967d2904dc013025632294412f599930
#
_entry.id   967d2904dc013025632294412f599930
#
_cell.length_a   1.000
_cell.length_b   1.000
_cell.length_c   1.000
_cell.angle_alpha   90.00
_cell.angle_beta   90.00
_cell.angle_gamma   90.00
#
_symmetry.space_group_name_H-M   'P 1'
#
loop_
_entity.id
_entity.type
_entity.pdbx_description
1 polymer ?
#
loop_
_entity_poly.entity_id
_entity_poly.type
_entity_poly.pdbx_seq_one_letter_code
_entity_poly.pdbx_strand_id
1 'polypeptide(L)'
;MRVPVKLVEKASGQFVDAELFDEVTEEHLLLAEEQWRPMIREARRKLPPELRPRNAHWDWTSKDRELALLANTFYAIQLADKIEGLMKVETVGHVCRLPEQSRKELVYIDYVETAPWNIKVLMNALGEQPKYALVGTRLIEAAVRQSFEEGFKGRVGLHAVPTSHDFYIKVCGMTPVAPDPNKENLLWCEFTPEQAAKL
;
A
#
# COMPACT_ATOMS: atom_id res chain seq x y z
N MET A 1 1.29 17.34 -3.34
CA MET A 1 0.87 17.60 -1.94
C MET A 1 1.87 16.97 -0.98
N ARG A 2 2.27 17.68 0.12
CA ARG A 2 3.15 17.11 1.16
C ARG A 2 2.52 17.39 2.53
N VAL A 3 2.25 16.36 3.31
CA VAL A 3 1.54 16.48 4.59
C VAL A 3 2.23 15.66 5.68
N PRO A 4 2.28 16.16 6.93
CA PRO A 4 2.77 15.38 8.05
C PRO A 4 1.80 14.25 8.39
N VAL A 5 2.35 13.07 8.70
CA VAL A 5 1.62 11.91 9.19
C VAL A 5 2.29 11.33 10.42
N LYS A 6 1.51 10.70 11.29
CA LYS A 6 2.03 10.04 12.49
C LYS A 6 2.16 8.54 12.23
N LEU A 7 3.36 8.03 12.46
CA LEU A 7 3.64 6.59 12.58
C LEU A 7 3.83 6.24 14.05
N VAL A 8 3.70 4.96 14.39
CA VAL A 8 3.98 4.48 15.74
C VAL A 8 5.30 3.71 15.72
N GLU A 9 6.29 4.20 16.46
CA GLU A 9 7.52 3.45 16.70
C GLU A 9 7.23 2.26 17.62
N LYS A 10 7.44 1.04 17.14
CA LYS A 10 7.04 -0.16 17.88
C LYS A 10 7.88 -0.43 19.14
N ALA A 11 9.11 0.04 19.16
CA ALA A 11 9.99 -0.13 20.31
C ALA A 11 9.53 0.68 21.55
N SER A 12 9.08 1.92 21.33
CA SER A 12 8.66 2.84 22.38
C SER A 12 7.14 2.95 22.54
N GLY A 13 6.38 2.58 21.50
CA GLY A 13 4.94 2.84 21.40
C GLY A 13 4.60 4.32 21.14
N GLN A 14 5.58 5.18 20.90
CA GLN A 14 5.37 6.61 20.71
C GLN A 14 5.09 6.96 19.24
N PHE A 15 4.40 8.07 19.03
CA PHE A 15 4.22 8.63 17.71
C PHE A 15 5.49 9.34 17.25
N VAL A 16 5.86 9.11 15.99
CA VAL A 16 6.93 9.81 15.29
C VAL A 16 6.36 10.51 14.07
N ASP A 17 6.93 11.67 13.74
CA ASP A 17 6.52 12.46 12.58
C ASP A 17 7.21 11.92 11.31
N ALA A 18 6.41 11.65 10.29
CA ALA A 18 6.83 11.31 8.94
C ALA A 18 6.11 12.21 7.94
N GLU A 19 6.53 12.20 6.69
CA GLU A 19 5.88 12.95 5.62
C GLU A 19 5.23 12.00 4.61
N LEU A 20 3.96 12.24 4.28
CA LEU A 20 3.27 11.64 3.15
C LEU A 20 3.25 12.65 1.99
N PHE A 21 3.60 12.22 0.78
CA PHE A 21 3.58 13.07 -0.40
C PHE A 21 3.25 12.31 -1.68
N ASP A 22 2.75 13.03 -2.70
CA ASP A 22 2.38 12.53 -4.03
C ASP A 22 3.33 13.00 -5.15
N GLU A 23 4.28 13.88 -4.83
CA GLU A 23 5.33 14.33 -5.74
C GLU A 23 6.48 13.31 -5.79
N VAL A 24 6.14 12.05 -6.05
CA VAL A 24 7.13 10.96 -6.14
C VAL A 24 7.89 11.07 -7.45
N THR A 25 9.20 10.93 -7.37
CA THR A 25 10.12 10.96 -8.52
C THR A 25 10.82 9.61 -8.68
N GLU A 26 11.50 9.43 -9.81
CA GLU A 26 12.35 8.26 -10.07
C GLU A 26 13.38 8.04 -8.94
N GLU A 27 13.94 9.12 -8.39
CA GLU A 27 14.90 9.05 -7.29
C GLU A 27 14.29 8.41 -6.02
N HIS A 28 13.02 8.70 -5.72
CA HIS A 28 12.33 8.08 -4.59
C HIS A 28 12.09 6.58 -4.83
N LEU A 29 11.75 6.19 -6.06
CA LEU A 29 11.57 4.79 -6.42
C LEU A 29 12.90 4.03 -6.33
N LEU A 30 13.98 4.61 -6.85
CA LEU A 30 15.33 4.04 -6.77
C LEU A 30 15.79 3.90 -5.32
N LEU A 31 15.61 4.94 -4.50
CA LEU A 31 15.96 4.93 -3.09
C LEU A 31 15.24 3.80 -2.34
N ALA A 32 13.94 3.61 -2.59
CA ALA A 32 13.20 2.50 -2.00
C ALA A 32 13.76 1.14 -2.40
N GLU A 33 14.05 0.93 -3.70
CA GLU A 33 14.64 -0.31 -4.19
C GLU A 33 16.01 -0.61 -3.56
N GLU A 34 16.88 0.40 -3.50
CA GLU A 34 18.21 0.27 -2.87
C GLU A 34 18.11 -0.08 -1.38
N GLN A 35 17.17 0.53 -0.66
CA GLN A 35 16.97 0.29 0.77
C GLN A 35 16.26 -1.05 1.06
N TRP A 36 15.26 -1.45 0.24
CA TRP A 36 14.37 -2.56 0.55
C TRP A 36 14.85 -3.91 0.00
N ARG A 37 15.33 -3.96 -1.23
CA ARG A 37 15.63 -5.23 -1.91
C ARG A 37 16.72 -6.06 -1.26
N PRO A 38 17.82 -5.51 -0.72
CA PRO A 38 18.81 -6.31 0.00
C PRO A 38 18.19 -7.07 1.18
N MET A 39 17.39 -6.38 1.99
CA MET A 39 16.75 -6.94 3.18
C MET A 39 15.67 -7.98 2.82
N ILE A 40 14.84 -7.70 1.82
CA ILE A 40 13.83 -8.67 1.32
C ILE A 40 14.52 -9.95 0.83
N ARG A 41 15.61 -9.82 0.07
CA ARG A 41 16.37 -10.98 -0.44
C ARG A 41 16.97 -11.81 0.69
N GLU A 42 17.52 -11.17 1.71
CA GLU A 42 18.09 -11.86 2.86
C GLU A 42 16.99 -12.60 3.66
N ALA A 43 15.91 -11.92 4.00
CA ALA A 43 14.78 -12.53 4.72
C ALA A 43 14.17 -13.72 3.95
N ARG A 44 14.00 -13.60 2.63
CA ARG A 44 13.48 -14.69 1.78
C ARG A 44 14.34 -15.95 1.81
N ARG A 45 15.67 -15.83 1.93
CA ARG A 45 16.56 -17.00 2.05
C ARG A 45 16.31 -17.78 3.33
N LYS A 46 15.88 -17.10 4.39
CA LYS A 46 15.61 -17.68 5.72
C LYS A 46 14.17 -18.16 5.88
N LEU A 47 13.25 -17.67 5.04
CA LEU A 47 11.82 -17.99 5.12
C LEU A 47 11.48 -19.27 4.34
N PRO A 48 10.62 -20.15 4.90
CA PRO A 48 10.04 -21.25 4.17
C PRO A 48 9.16 -20.70 3.01
N PRO A 49 9.02 -21.48 1.89
CA PRO A 49 8.36 -21.00 0.67
C PRO A 49 6.97 -20.36 0.88
N GLU A 50 6.16 -20.94 1.78
CA GLU A 50 4.79 -20.51 2.07
C GLU A 50 4.70 -19.14 2.79
N LEU A 51 5.77 -18.73 3.46
CA LEU A 51 5.85 -17.43 4.15
C LEU A 51 6.57 -16.35 3.35
N ARG A 52 7.05 -16.68 2.15
CA ARG A 52 7.74 -15.70 1.29
C ARG A 52 6.76 -14.68 0.73
N PRO A 53 7.08 -13.38 0.78
CA PRO A 53 6.23 -12.36 0.17
C PRO A 53 6.03 -12.62 -1.33
N ARG A 54 4.79 -12.64 -1.79
CA ARG A 54 4.46 -12.82 -3.21
C ARG A 54 4.88 -11.63 -4.05
N ASN A 55 4.89 -10.42 -3.46
CA ASN A 55 5.33 -9.17 -4.09
C ASN A 55 6.86 -8.99 -4.12
N ALA A 56 7.65 -9.96 -3.67
CA ALA A 56 9.11 -9.85 -3.63
C ALA A 56 9.79 -9.74 -5.00
N HIS A 57 9.06 -9.93 -6.09
CA HIS A 57 9.49 -9.72 -7.47
C HIS A 57 9.15 -8.32 -7.99
N TRP A 58 8.39 -7.52 -7.25
CA TRP A 58 8.05 -6.16 -7.63
C TRP A 58 9.34 -5.33 -7.72
N ASP A 59 9.35 -4.44 -8.69
CA ASP A 59 10.43 -3.50 -8.94
C ASP A 59 9.81 -2.13 -9.16
N TRP A 60 10.01 -1.24 -8.20
CA TRP A 60 9.47 0.12 -8.25
C TRP A 60 10.09 0.95 -9.36
N THR A 61 11.39 0.71 -9.68
CA THR A 61 12.05 1.45 -10.78
C THR A 61 11.46 1.12 -12.14
N SER A 62 10.87 -0.06 -12.32
CA SER A 62 10.18 -0.42 -13.57
C SER A 62 8.92 0.42 -13.84
N LYS A 63 8.45 1.19 -12.85
CA LYS A 63 7.24 2.03 -12.90
C LYS A 63 7.55 3.51 -13.16
N ASP A 64 8.80 3.86 -13.41
CA ASP A 64 9.26 5.23 -13.67
C ASP A 64 8.45 5.92 -14.77
N ARG A 65 8.19 5.22 -15.88
CA ARG A 65 7.41 5.71 -17.02
C ARG A 65 5.94 6.01 -16.69
N GLU A 66 5.44 5.36 -15.65
CA GLU A 66 4.05 5.51 -15.19
C GLU A 66 3.86 6.78 -14.33
N LEU A 67 4.96 7.37 -13.80
CA LEU A 67 4.94 8.63 -13.06
C LEU A 67 4.38 9.80 -13.89
N ALA A 68 4.56 9.78 -15.20
CA ALA A 68 4.10 10.83 -16.11
C ALA A 68 2.63 10.67 -16.57
N LEU A 69 1.97 9.57 -16.23
CA LEU A 69 0.60 9.30 -16.66
C LEU A 69 -0.41 10.02 -15.76
N LEU A 70 -1.25 10.89 -16.34
CA LEU A 70 -2.24 11.67 -15.59
C LEU A 70 -3.27 10.84 -14.81
N ALA A 71 -3.50 9.59 -15.22
CA ALA A 71 -4.40 8.67 -14.52
C ALA A 71 -3.77 8.03 -13.29
N ASN A 72 -2.46 8.18 -13.13
CA ASN A 72 -1.71 7.58 -12.03
C ASN A 72 -1.30 8.63 -11.00
N THR A 73 -1.37 8.25 -9.74
CA THR A 73 -0.76 9.01 -8.65
C THR A 73 0.13 8.07 -7.85
N PHE A 74 1.33 8.52 -7.54
CA PHE A 74 2.23 7.80 -6.66
C PHE A 74 2.29 8.51 -5.32
N TYR A 75 2.24 7.73 -4.25
CA TYR A 75 2.39 8.23 -2.88
C TYR A 75 3.61 7.60 -2.23
N ALA A 76 4.35 8.40 -1.47
CA ALA A 76 5.42 7.92 -0.62
C ALA A 76 5.21 8.41 0.82
N ILE A 77 5.65 7.58 1.77
CA ILE A 77 5.86 8.01 3.15
C ILE A 77 7.35 7.97 3.41
N GLN A 78 7.90 9.11 3.86
CA GLN A 78 9.30 9.26 4.19
C GLN A 78 9.48 9.64 5.66
N LEU A 79 10.45 9.01 6.31
CA LEU A 79 10.91 9.37 7.66
C LEU A 79 12.42 9.51 7.62
N ALA A 80 12.90 10.74 7.88
CA ALA A 80 14.30 11.12 7.67
C ALA A 80 14.76 10.81 6.23
N ASP A 81 15.78 9.97 6.07
CA ASP A 81 16.38 9.55 4.80
C ASP A 81 15.82 8.24 4.25
N LYS A 82 14.70 7.73 4.82
CA LYS A 82 14.15 6.42 4.47
C LYS A 82 12.74 6.49 3.91
N ILE A 83 12.52 5.75 2.85
CA ILE A 83 11.17 5.51 2.33
C ILE A 83 10.53 4.40 3.16
N GLU A 84 9.47 4.74 3.89
CA GLU A 84 8.73 3.81 4.77
C GLU A 84 7.62 3.07 4.04
N GLY A 85 7.12 3.63 2.94
CA GLY A 85 6.10 3.01 2.12
C GLY A 85 5.91 3.71 0.79
N LEU A 86 5.47 2.95 -0.21
CA LEU A 86 5.11 3.42 -1.55
C LEU A 86 3.75 2.86 -1.95
N MET A 87 2.99 3.65 -2.69
CA MET A 87 1.72 3.24 -3.28
C MET A 87 1.55 3.89 -4.66
N LYS A 88 1.03 3.11 -5.61
CA LYS A 88 0.54 3.60 -6.91
C LYS A 88 -0.96 3.40 -6.96
N VAL A 89 -1.69 4.43 -7.36
CA VAL A 89 -3.13 4.37 -7.61
C VAL A 89 -3.46 4.81 -9.02
N GLU A 90 -4.60 4.32 -9.51
CA GLU A 90 -5.17 4.66 -10.82
C GLU A 90 -6.58 5.20 -10.64
N THR A 91 -6.92 6.30 -11.34
CA THR A 91 -8.23 6.95 -11.25
C THR A 91 -9.11 6.68 -12.47
N VAL A 92 -8.60 6.00 -13.48
CA VAL A 92 -9.30 5.74 -14.75
C VAL A 92 -9.35 4.24 -15.04
N GLY A 93 -10.48 3.78 -15.58
CA GLY A 93 -10.64 2.41 -16.07
C GLY A 93 -11.09 1.39 -15.03
N HIS A 94 -11.29 1.80 -13.79
CA HIS A 94 -11.70 0.92 -12.68
C HIS A 94 -13.05 1.31 -12.11
N VAL A 95 -13.86 0.30 -11.81
CA VAL A 95 -15.22 0.48 -11.28
C VAL A 95 -15.49 -0.47 -10.12
N CYS A 96 -16.38 -0.05 -9.25
CA CYS A 96 -16.88 -0.83 -8.12
C CYS A 96 -17.56 -2.13 -8.55
N ARG A 97 -17.39 -3.16 -7.74
CA ARG A 97 -18.01 -4.49 -7.94
C ARG A 97 -19.06 -4.86 -6.91
N LEU A 98 -19.09 -4.17 -5.75
CA LEU A 98 -20.17 -4.36 -4.78
C LEU A 98 -21.53 -3.98 -5.40
N PRO A 99 -22.60 -4.78 -5.19
CA PRO A 99 -23.90 -4.57 -5.83
C PRO A 99 -24.47 -3.14 -5.61
N GLU A 100 -24.35 -2.61 -4.39
CA GLU A 100 -24.89 -1.30 -3.99
C GLU A 100 -24.18 -0.12 -4.65
N GLN A 101 -22.97 -0.34 -5.18
CA GLN A 101 -22.19 0.69 -5.86
C GLN A 101 -21.63 0.22 -7.21
N SER A 102 -22.19 -0.85 -7.76
CA SER A 102 -21.71 -1.44 -9.02
C SER A 102 -21.58 -0.42 -10.14
N ARG A 103 -20.48 -0.53 -10.90
CA ARG A 103 -20.09 0.32 -12.02
C ARG A 103 -19.82 1.81 -11.68
N LYS A 104 -19.85 2.20 -10.41
CA LYS A 104 -19.39 3.54 -10.03
C LYS A 104 -17.86 3.58 -10.06
N GLU A 105 -17.32 4.73 -10.41
CA GLU A 105 -15.88 4.97 -10.43
C GLU A 105 -15.29 4.88 -9.03
N LEU A 106 -14.05 4.44 -8.95
CA LEU A 106 -13.26 4.33 -7.73
C LEU A 106 -11.79 4.63 -8.01
N VAL A 107 -11.03 4.91 -6.97
CA VAL A 107 -9.57 4.89 -7.00
C VAL A 107 -9.12 3.43 -6.86
N TYR A 108 -8.35 2.96 -7.82
CA TYR A 108 -7.78 1.61 -7.78
C TYR A 108 -6.35 1.63 -7.26
N ILE A 109 -6.08 0.91 -6.18
CA ILE A 109 -4.71 0.71 -5.69
C ILE A 109 -4.09 -0.44 -6.47
N ASP A 110 -3.18 -0.10 -7.38
CA ASP A 110 -2.48 -1.07 -8.22
C ASP A 110 -1.32 -1.73 -7.46
N TYR A 111 -0.51 -0.90 -6.78
CA TYR A 111 0.61 -1.35 -5.96
C TYR A 111 0.63 -0.60 -4.62
N VAL A 112 0.85 -1.33 -3.55
CA VAL A 112 1.17 -0.76 -2.23
C VAL A 112 2.15 -1.67 -1.50
N GLU A 113 3.23 -1.09 -1.01
CA GLU A 113 4.28 -1.81 -0.29
C GLU A 113 4.81 -0.95 0.86
N THR A 114 5.04 -1.58 2.00
CA THR A 114 5.72 -0.94 3.13
C THR A 114 7.16 -1.44 3.21
N ALA A 115 8.04 -0.62 3.74
CA ALA A 115 9.43 -0.99 3.92
C ALA A 115 9.58 -2.32 4.67
N PRO A 116 10.52 -3.18 4.28
CA PRO A 116 10.66 -4.54 4.85
C PRO A 116 10.88 -4.53 6.36
N TRP A 117 11.53 -3.50 6.91
CA TRP A 117 11.70 -3.37 8.37
C TRP A 117 10.42 -3.06 9.14
N ASN A 118 9.28 -2.85 8.46
CA ASN A 118 7.96 -2.70 9.07
C ASN A 118 7.14 -4.00 9.01
N ILE A 119 7.62 -5.02 8.28
CA ILE A 119 6.91 -6.27 8.02
C ILE A 119 7.37 -7.35 9.02
N LYS A 120 6.45 -7.73 9.93
CA LYS A 120 6.77 -8.66 11.03
C LYS A 120 7.40 -9.99 10.58
N VAL A 121 6.88 -10.59 9.51
CA VAL A 121 7.39 -11.89 9.03
C VAL A 121 8.83 -11.78 8.52
N LEU A 122 9.17 -10.67 7.85
CA LEU A 122 10.52 -10.42 7.35
C LEU A 122 11.48 -10.15 8.50
N MET A 123 11.09 -9.30 9.45
CA MET A 123 11.94 -8.95 10.59
C MET A 123 12.18 -10.16 11.50
N ASN A 124 11.15 -10.95 11.78
CA ASN A 124 11.33 -12.20 12.55
C ASN A 124 12.33 -13.16 11.87
N ALA A 125 12.30 -13.27 10.54
CA ALA A 125 13.26 -14.09 9.80
C ALA A 125 14.71 -13.59 9.91
N LEU A 126 14.88 -12.28 10.15
CA LEU A 126 16.20 -11.66 10.35
C LEU A 126 16.62 -11.65 11.82
N GLY A 127 15.75 -12.04 12.75
CA GLY A 127 15.99 -11.96 14.19
C GLY A 127 15.79 -10.55 14.77
N GLU A 128 15.05 -9.70 14.04
CA GLU A 128 14.78 -8.31 14.40
C GLU A 128 13.30 -8.10 14.73
N GLN A 129 12.96 -6.92 15.26
CA GLN A 129 11.59 -6.48 15.51
C GLN A 129 11.17 -5.45 14.44
N PRO A 130 9.88 -5.43 14.05
CA PRO A 130 9.36 -4.39 13.17
C PRO A 130 9.53 -2.99 13.77
N LYS A 131 9.86 -1.98 12.92
CA LYS A 131 10.17 -0.63 13.40
C LYS A 131 8.93 0.24 13.58
N TYR A 132 8.10 0.36 12.55
CA TYR A 132 6.95 1.26 12.58
C TYR A 132 5.65 0.56 12.26
N ALA A 133 4.56 1.03 12.85
CA ALA A 133 3.20 0.69 12.51
C ALA A 133 2.51 1.89 11.82
N LEU A 134 1.33 1.64 11.25
CA LEU A 134 0.46 2.57 10.55
C LEU A 134 0.91 2.99 9.14
N VAL A 135 2.09 2.60 8.65
CA VAL A 135 2.54 2.99 7.30
C VAL A 135 1.51 2.61 6.23
N GLY A 136 1.09 1.36 6.19
CA GLY A 136 0.06 0.91 5.23
C GLY A 136 -1.26 1.64 5.41
N THR A 137 -1.71 1.85 6.66
CA THR A 137 -2.95 2.58 6.96
C THR A 137 -2.91 4.00 6.40
N ARG A 138 -1.80 4.74 6.60
CA ARG A 138 -1.63 6.11 6.08
C ARG A 138 -1.65 6.18 4.56
N LEU A 139 -1.11 5.16 3.88
CA LEU A 139 -1.21 5.06 2.42
C LEU A 139 -2.67 4.82 1.97
N ILE A 140 -3.40 3.92 2.63
CA ILE A 140 -4.82 3.68 2.32
C ILE A 140 -5.67 4.93 2.58
N GLU A 141 -5.43 5.65 3.67
CA GLU A 141 -6.09 6.95 3.95
C GLU A 141 -5.83 7.98 2.83
N ALA A 142 -4.61 7.98 2.24
CA ALA A 142 -4.30 8.86 1.10
C ALA A 142 -5.14 8.50 -0.15
N ALA A 143 -5.29 7.20 -0.46
CA ALA A 143 -6.14 6.76 -1.56
C ALA A 143 -7.62 7.12 -1.33
N VAL A 144 -8.12 6.97 -0.10
CA VAL A 144 -9.49 7.39 0.25
C VAL A 144 -9.67 8.89 0.09
N ARG A 145 -8.71 9.70 0.54
CA ARG A 145 -8.73 11.16 0.35
C ARG A 145 -8.76 11.51 -1.14
N GLN A 146 -7.89 10.94 -1.95
CA GLN A 146 -7.92 11.15 -3.40
C GLN A 146 -9.27 10.78 -4.00
N SER A 147 -9.88 9.69 -3.56
CA SER A 147 -11.22 9.30 -4.00
C SER A 147 -12.30 10.34 -3.69
N PHE A 148 -12.17 11.08 -2.59
CA PHE A 148 -13.06 12.22 -2.31
C PHE A 148 -12.75 13.42 -3.23
N GLU A 149 -11.48 13.72 -3.47
CA GLU A 149 -11.02 14.80 -4.37
C GLU A 149 -11.49 14.58 -5.80
N GLU A 150 -11.48 13.33 -6.28
CA GLU A 150 -12.00 12.91 -7.61
C GLU A 150 -13.55 12.86 -7.68
N GLY A 151 -14.24 13.09 -6.56
CA GLY A 151 -15.70 12.96 -6.49
C GLY A 151 -16.20 11.52 -6.40
N PHE A 152 -15.33 10.56 -6.19
CA PHE A 152 -15.68 9.13 -6.06
C PHE A 152 -16.16 8.75 -4.65
N LYS A 153 -16.35 9.73 -3.76
CA LYS A 153 -16.99 9.55 -2.44
C LYS A 153 -16.30 8.54 -1.53
N GLY A 154 -14.98 8.45 -1.57
CA GLY A 154 -14.20 7.52 -0.76
C GLY A 154 -14.15 6.08 -1.29
N ARG A 155 -14.75 5.79 -2.45
CA ARG A 155 -14.67 4.45 -3.06
C ARG A 155 -13.24 4.17 -3.51
N VAL A 156 -12.66 3.12 -2.95
CA VAL A 156 -11.32 2.62 -3.27
C VAL A 156 -11.42 1.11 -3.43
N GLY A 157 -10.71 0.56 -4.41
CA GLY A 157 -10.65 -0.88 -4.64
C GLY A 157 -9.23 -1.37 -4.90
N LEU A 158 -9.01 -2.66 -4.64
CA LEU A 158 -7.72 -3.30 -4.88
C LEU A 158 -7.86 -4.83 -5.01
N HIS A 159 -6.82 -5.45 -5.57
CA HIS A 159 -6.65 -6.90 -5.53
C HIS A 159 -5.65 -7.26 -4.42
N ALA A 160 -6.17 -7.87 -3.36
CA ALA A 160 -5.40 -8.21 -2.17
C ALA A 160 -4.61 -9.52 -2.37
N VAL A 161 -3.30 -9.48 -2.12
CA VAL A 161 -2.50 -10.71 -2.01
C VAL A 161 -2.88 -11.47 -0.73
N PRO A 162 -2.83 -12.82 -0.70
CA PRO A 162 -3.31 -13.61 0.43
C PRO A 162 -2.73 -13.21 1.79
N THR A 163 -1.46 -12.82 1.83
CA THR A 163 -0.76 -12.40 3.05
C THR A 163 -1.26 -11.06 3.62
N SER A 164 -2.04 -10.30 2.84
CA SER A 164 -2.55 -8.96 3.23
C SER A 164 -4.06 -8.93 3.43
N HIS A 165 -4.79 -10.05 3.28
CA HIS A 165 -6.25 -10.08 3.44
C HIS A 165 -6.69 -9.53 4.79
N ASP A 166 -6.08 -9.99 5.89
CA ASP A 166 -6.42 -9.54 7.24
C ASP A 166 -6.19 -8.04 7.43
N PHE A 167 -5.16 -7.48 6.81
CA PHE A 167 -4.90 -6.05 6.87
C PHE A 167 -6.05 -5.26 6.21
N TYR A 168 -6.42 -5.59 4.97
CA TYR A 168 -7.48 -4.84 4.29
C TYR A 168 -8.84 -5.05 4.91
N ILE A 169 -9.18 -6.29 5.31
CA ILE A 169 -10.50 -6.63 5.82
C ILE A 169 -10.67 -6.21 7.29
N LYS A 170 -9.70 -6.59 8.17
CA LYS A 170 -9.84 -6.42 9.62
C LYS A 170 -9.29 -5.09 10.13
N VAL A 171 -8.22 -4.56 9.50
CA VAL A 171 -7.60 -3.31 9.94
C VAL A 171 -8.20 -2.12 9.20
N CYS A 172 -8.27 -2.18 7.85
CA CYS A 172 -8.83 -1.09 7.06
C CYS A 172 -10.36 -1.12 6.98
N GLY A 173 -11.00 -2.28 7.21
CA GLY A 173 -12.46 -2.42 7.16
C GLY A 173 -13.03 -2.49 5.74
N MET A 174 -12.23 -2.88 4.73
CA MET A 174 -12.70 -3.09 3.36
C MET A 174 -13.61 -4.31 3.27
N THR A 175 -14.56 -4.28 2.36
CA THR A 175 -15.44 -5.41 2.05
C THR A 175 -14.78 -6.32 1.02
N PRO A 176 -14.53 -7.61 1.34
CA PRO A 176 -14.10 -8.59 0.35
C PRO A 176 -15.28 -8.95 -0.57
N VAL A 177 -15.03 -9.05 -1.88
CA VAL A 177 -16.08 -9.39 -2.86
C VAL A 177 -15.89 -10.82 -3.36
N ALA A 178 -14.90 -11.03 -4.23
CA ALA A 178 -14.60 -12.34 -4.80
C ALA A 178 -13.17 -12.37 -5.34
N PRO A 179 -12.56 -13.57 -5.47
CA PRO A 179 -11.35 -13.73 -6.25
C PRO A 179 -11.57 -13.36 -7.72
N ASP A 180 -10.60 -12.70 -8.34
CA ASP A 180 -10.64 -12.31 -9.75
C ASP A 180 -9.82 -13.30 -10.60
N PRO A 181 -10.45 -14.13 -11.45
CA PRO A 181 -9.73 -15.07 -12.32
C PRO A 181 -8.74 -14.40 -13.29
N ASN A 182 -9.00 -13.14 -13.66
CA ASN A 182 -8.14 -12.38 -14.57
C ASN A 182 -6.94 -11.72 -13.86
N LYS A 183 -6.90 -11.81 -12.52
CA LYS A 183 -5.85 -11.25 -11.66
C LYS A 183 -5.30 -12.33 -10.71
N GLU A 184 -4.85 -13.46 -11.26
CA GLU A 184 -4.24 -14.58 -10.50
C GLU A 184 -5.09 -15.08 -9.32
N ASN A 185 -6.42 -14.96 -9.40
CA ASN A 185 -7.37 -15.25 -8.33
C ASN A 185 -7.11 -14.42 -7.05
N LEU A 186 -6.53 -13.22 -7.17
CA LEU A 186 -6.43 -12.30 -6.04
C LEU A 186 -7.82 -11.84 -5.60
N LEU A 187 -7.98 -11.68 -4.29
CA LEU A 187 -9.24 -11.26 -3.70
C LEU A 187 -9.49 -9.78 -3.99
N TRP A 188 -10.61 -9.46 -4.65
CA TRP A 188 -11.07 -8.09 -4.77
C TRP A 188 -11.62 -7.60 -3.44
N CYS A 189 -11.10 -6.46 -2.96
CA CYS A 189 -11.60 -5.74 -1.79
C CYS A 189 -11.93 -4.30 -2.19
N GLU A 190 -13.03 -3.74 -1.65
CA GLU A 190 -13.36 -2.34 -1.89
C GLU A 190 -14.02 -1.67 -0.68
N PHE A 191 -13.89 -0.35 -0.61
CA PHE A 191 -14.61 0.49 0.35
C PHE A 191 -15.96 0.92 -0.19
N THR A 192 -16.96 0.95 0.69
CA THR A 192 -18.14 1.80 0.50
C THR A 192 -17.85 3.21 1.05
N PRO A 193 -18.66 4.23 0.66
CA PRO A 193 -18.53 5.57 1.23
C PRO A 193 -18.63 5.59 2.76
N GLU A 194 -19.50 4.75 3.33
CA GLU A 194 -19.71 4.67 4.78
C GLU A 194 -18.51 4.04 5.52
N GLN A 195 -17.81 3.12 4.88
CA GLN A 195 -16.59 2.53 5.42
C GLN A 195 -15.43 3.52 5.32
N ALA A 196 -15.28 4.17 4.16
CA ALA A 196 -14.25 5.19 3.93
C ALA A 196 -14.34 6.35 4.91
N ALA A 197 -15.55 6.75 5.30
CA ALA A 197 -15.78 7.83 6.28
C ALA A 197 -15.34 7.48 7.72
N LYS A 198 -14.98 6.23 8.00
CA LYS A 198 -14.53 5.76 9.33
C LYS A 198 -13.00 5.59 9.41
N LEU A 199 -12.32 5.74 8.28
CA LEU A 199 -10.86 5.60 8.19
C LEU A 199 -10.19 6.95 8.50
#